data_a8e627b044bf2aef00a03ffc525c62a9
#
_entry.id   a8e627b044bf2aef00a03ffc525c62a9
#
_cell.length_a   1.000
_cell.length_b   1.000
_cell.length_c   1.000
_cell.angle_alpha   90.00
_cell.angle_beta   90.00
_cell.angle_gamma   90.00
#
_symmetry.space_group_name_H-M   'P 1'
#
loop_
_entity.id
_entity.type
_entity.pdbx_description
1 polymer ?
#
loop_
_entity_poly.entity_id
_entity_poly.type
_entity_poly.pdbx_seq_one_letter_code
_entity_poly.pdbx_strand_id
1 'polypeptide(L)'
;DFIINLLESMAVIILVMALLFPIRSAIVAAITIPLSTFISVGIMYILSIPLNTITLASLIVVLGMIVDNSIVVIDGYLEYLRMGINRREAAIISVKQYFMPMLLATVCICAIFFPILFTMTGEAGDVVKYFPPTITICLMVSLVVAAFIIPALNVHFIKEVEKKDVGKRNITDRAQDIYDVALKWTFRHPYMTIFGSIVLVVLTSFIFPTLKIRQFPFADRNQFAC
;
A
#
# COMPACT_ATOMS: atom_id res chain seq x y z
N ASP A 1 -20.25 -7.91 10.03
CA ASP A 1 -20.08 -6.71 9.17
C ASP A 1 -18.60 -6.41 8.91
N PHE A 2 -17.71 -6.56 9.91
CA PHE A 2 -16.31 -6.15 9.79
C PHE A 2 -15.46 -7.09 8.92
N ILE A 3 -15.61 -8.40 9.05
CA ILE A 3 -14.96 -9.40 8.18
C ILE A 3 -15.41 -9.22 6.75
N ILE A 4 -16.65 -8.81 6.52
CA ILE A 4 -17.19 -8.52 5.20
C ILE A 4 -16.45 -7.33 4.61
N ASN A 5 -16.29 -6.23 5.36
CA ASN A 5 -15.57 -5.04 4.91
C ASN A 5 -14.09 -5.33 4.61
N LEU A 6 -13.45 -6.21 5.41
CA LEU A 6 -12.07 -6.64 5.16
C LEU A 6 -11.96 -7.41 3.84
N LEU A 7 -12.86 -8.37 3.62
CA LEU A 7 -12.90 -9.16 2.38
C LEU A 7 -13.23 -8.29 1.16
N GLU A 8 -14.15 -7.35 1.31
CA GLU A 8 -14.50 -6.39 0.27
C GLU A 8 -13.31 -5.51 -0.08
N SER A 9 -12.60 -4.98 0.92
CA SER A 9 -11.37 -4.19 0.71
C SER A 9 -10.30 -5.00 -0.01
N MET A 10 -10.09 -6.26 0.36
CA MET A 10 -9.17 -7.17 -0.33
C MET A 10 -9.59 -7.40 -1.78
N ALA A 11 -10.89 -7.64 -2.02
CA ALA A 11 -11.42 -7.87 -3.36
C ALA A 11 -11.24 -6.64 -4.26
N VAL A 12 -11.51 -5.44 -3.74
CA VAL A 12 -11.30 -4.18 -4.48
C VAL A 12 -9.82 -3.99 -4.84
N ILE A 13 -8.91 -4.23 -3.91
CA ILE A 13 -7.46 -4.11 -4.17
C ILE A 13 -7.02 -5.11 -5.24
N ILE A 14 -7.46 -6.35 -5.15
CA ILE A 14 -7.15 -7.38 -6.16
C ILE A 14 -7.70 -7.00 -7.53
N LEU A 15 -8.92 -6.45 -7.57
CA LEU A 15 -9.55 -5.98 -8.81
C LEU A 15 -8.72 -4.84 -9.44
N VAL A 16 -8.33 -3.86 -8.66
CA VAL A 16 -7.50 -2.73 -9.12
C VAL A 16 -6.16 -3.22 -9.64
N MET A 17 -5.53 -4.16 -8.93
CA MET A 17 -4.28 -4.77 -9.36
C MET A 17 -4.43 -5.54 -10.67
N ALA A 18 -5.53 -6.29 -10.85
CA ALA A 18 -5.80 -7.00 -12.09
C ALA A 18 -6.07 -6.06 -13.28
N LEU A 19 -6.54 -4.85 -13.01
CA LEU A 19 -6.77 -3.83 -14.04
C LEU A 19 -5.48 -3.12 -14.48
N LEU A 20 -4.56 -2.86 -13.54
CA LEU A 20 -3.34 -2.09 -13.78
C LEU A 20 -2.14 -2.94 -14.22
N PHE A 21 -2.07 -4.20 -13.77
CA PHE A 21 -0.95 -5.08 -14.03
C PHE A 21 -1.34 -6.27 -14.92
N PRO A 22 -0.36 -6.89 -15.60
CA PRO A 22 -0.58 -8.14 -16.31
C PRO A 22 -1.20 -9.18 -15.37
N ILE A 23 -2.17 -9.95 -15.86
CA ILE A 23 -2.94 -10.91 -15.05
C ILE A 23 -2.04 -11.84 -14.23
N ARG A 24 -0.90 -12.27 -14.76
CA ARG A 24 0.06 -13.13 -14.06
C ARG A 24 0.67 -12.44 -12.82
N SER A 25 1.00 -11.16 -12.93
CA SER A 25 1.51 -10.35 -11.81
C SER A 25 0.41 -10.06 -10.79
N ALA A 26 -0.80 -9.80 -11.26
CA ALA A 26 -1.96 -9.60 -10.40
C ALA A 26 -2.30 -10.85 -9.56
N ILE A 27 -2.13 -12.06 -10.11
CA ILE A 27 -2.31 -13.32 -9.38
C ILE A 27 -1.29 -13.45 -8.23
N VAL A 28 -0.03 -13.09 -8.47
CA VAL A 28 0.99 -13.12 -7.40
C VAL A 28 0.61 -12.16 -6.28
N ALA A 29 0.22 -10.92 -6.62
CA ALA A 29 -0.24 -9.95 -5.63
C ALA A 29 -1.51 -10.44 -4.89
N ALA A 30 -2.47 -11.02 -5.61
CA ALA A 30 -3.71 -11.57 -5.04
C ALA A 30 -3.47 -12.69 -4.02
N ILE A 31 -2.42 -13.48 -4.18
CA ILE A 31 -2.04 -14.52 -3.23
C ILE A 31 -1.30 -13.93 -2.03
N THR A 32 -0.43 -12.93 -2.26
CA THR A 32 0.42 -12.37 -1.20
C THR A 32 -0.35 -11.49 -0.20
N ILE A 33 -1.43 -10.82 -0.63
CA ILE A 33 -2.26 -9.98 0.23
C ILE A 33 -2.90 -10.80 1.37
N PRO A 34 -3.73 -11.83 1.08
CA PRO A 34 -4.31 -12.64 2.15
C PRO A 34 -3.23 -13.36 2.98
N LEU A 35 -2.17 -13.85 2.34
CA LEU A 35 -1.09 -14.53 3.05
C LEU A 35 -0.43 -13.62 4.09
N SER A 36 -0.06 -12.38 3.70
CA SER A 36 0.51 -11.40 4.63
C SER A 36 -0.45 -11.04 5.76
N THR A 37 -1.73 -10.89 5.43
CA THR A 37 -2.77 -10.56 6.42
C THR A 37 -2.96 -11.68 7.43
N PHE A 38 -3.06 -12.95 6.98
CA PHE A 38 -3.21 -14.08 7.89
C PHE A 38 -1.98 -14.29 8.78
N ILE A 39 -0.77 -14.14 8.24
CA ILE A 39 0.45 -14.21 9.04
C ILE A 39 0.47 -13.10 10.09
N SER A 40 0.10 -11.86 9.70
CA SER A 40 0.04 -10.72 10.62
C SER A 40 -0.94 -10.95 11.76
N VAL A 41 -2.16 -11.43 11.46
CA VAL A 41 -3.17 -11.76 12.47
C VAL A 41 -2.67 -12.89 13.39
N GLY A 42 -1.97 -13.90 12.85
CA GLY A 42 -1.34 -14.96 13.62
C GLY A 42 -0.29 -14.42 14.60
N ILE A 43 0.56 -13.47 14.17
CA ILE A 43 1.54 -12.84 15.06
C ILE A 43 0.85 -11.98 16.12
N MET A 44 -0.20 -11.23 15.76
CA MET A 44 -0.98 -10.44 16.70
C MET A 44 -1.60 -11.35 17.81
N TYR A 45 -2.08 -12.53 17.43
CA TYR A 45 -2.57 -13.51 18.38
C TYR A 45 -1.49 -13.96 19.37
N ILE A 46 -0.28 -14.29 18.89
CA ILE A 46 0.86 -14.68 19.73
C ILE A 46 1.27 -13.55 20.69
N LEU A 47 1.20 -12.30 20.23
CA LEU A 47 1.51 -11.10 21.03
C LEU A 47 0.36 -10.65 21.93
N SER A 48 -0.75 -11.42 21.99
CA SER A 48 -1.94 -11.10 22.78
C SER A 48 -2.54 -9.73 22.49
N ILE A 49 -2.44 -9.25 21.23
CA ILE A 49 -3.08 -8.02 20.77
C ILE A 49 -4.55 -8.32 20.49
N PRO A 50 -5.50 -7.66 21.18
CA PRO A 50 -6.92 -7.95 21.00
C PRO A 50 -7.41 -7.47 19.62
N LEU A 51 -8.24 -8.29 18.97
CA LEU A 51 -8.94 -7.89 17.76
C LEU A 51 -10.16 -7.05 18.15
N ASN A 52 -9.99 -5.74 18.19
CA ASN A 52 -11.03 -4.75 18.42
C ASN A 52 -11.30 -3.92 17.16
N THR A 53 -12.29 -3.05 17.19
CA THR A 53 -12.65 -2.20 16.02
C THR A 53 -11.48 -1.41 15.46
N ILE A 54 -10.56 -0.94 16.32
CA ILE A 54 -9.41 -0.14 15.92
C ILE A 54 -8.31 -0.99 15.28
N THR A 55 -7.99 -2.16 15.85
CA THR A 55 -7.00 -3.07 15.24
C THR A 55 -7.49 -3.57 13.89
N LEU A 56 -8.79 -3.77 13.76
CA LEU A 56 -9.40 -4.18 12.51
C LEU A 56 -9.41 -3.02 11.49
N ALA A 57 -9.71 -1.79 11.91
CA ALA A 57 -9.56 -0.59 11.06
C ALA A 57 -8.09 -0.42 10.61
N SER A 58 -7.14 -0.68 11.51
CA SER A 58 -5.70 -0.69 11.19
C SER A 58 -5.38 -1.69 10.09
N LEU A 59 -5.94 -2.90 10.16
CA LEU A 59 -5.75 -3.93 9.13
C LEU A 59 -6.24 -3.46 7.76
N ILE A 60 -7.40 -2.81 7.69
CA ILE A 60 -7.92 -2.27 6.42
C ILE A 60 -6.99 -1.18 5.88
N VAL A 61 -6.54 -0.26 6.72
CA VAL A 61 -5.61 0.82 6.31
C VAL A 61 -4.30 0.23 5.78
N VAL A 62 -3.76 -0.78 6.47
CA VAL A 62 -2.48 -1.40 6.11
C VAL A 62 -2.58 -2.26 4.86
N LEU A 63 -3.77 -2.79 4.52
CA LEU A 63 -3.94 -3.58 3.29
C LEU A 63 -3.43 -2.83 2.04
N GLY A 64 -3.70 -1.53 1.93
CA GLY A 64 -3.16 -0.71 0.84
C GLY A 64 -1.63 -0.63 0.86
N MET A 65 -1.02 -0.53 2.04
CA MET A 65 0.44 -0.44 2.18
C MET A 65 1.15 -1.80 1.99
N ILE A 66 0.49 -2.92 2.31
CA ILE A 66 1.01 -4.27 2.09
C ILE A 66 1.28 -4.51 0.61
N VAL A 67 0.40 -4.00 -0.24
CA VAL A 67 0.48 -4.17 -1.69
C VAL A 67 1.68 -3.44 -2.28
N ASP A 68 2.06 -2.30 -1.74
CA ASP A 68 3.15 -1.48 -2.27
C ASP A 68 4.48 -2.24 -2.32
N ASN A 69 4.83 -2.95 -1.26
CA ASN A 69 6.04 -3.80 -1.24
C ASN A 69 5.99 -4.90 -2.31
N SER A 70 4.83 -5.50 -2.51
CA SER A 70 4.62 -6.54 -3.51
C SER A 70 4.79 -6.00 -4.93
N ILE A 71 4.22 -4.83 -5.22
CA ILE A 71 4.29 -4.16 -6.53
C ILE A 71 5.74 -3.88 -6.90
N VAL A 72 6.52 -3.31 -6.00
CA VAL A 72 7.93 -2.93 -6.27
C VAL A 72 8.77 -4.14 -6.65
N VAL A 73 8.63 -5.27 -5.95
CA VAL A 73 9.39 -6.49 -6.26
C VAL A 73 8.93 -7.14 -7.57
N ILE A 74 7.61 -7.14 -7.84
CA ILE A 74 7.06 -7.69 -9.09
C ILE A 74 7.50 -6.85 -10.28
N ASP A 75 7.43 -5.54 -10.18
CA ASP A 75 7.80 -4.62 -11.28
C ASP A 75 9.29 -4.71 -11.58
N GLY A 76 10.15 -4.69 -10.56
CA GLY A 76 11.58 -4.93 -10.72
C GLY A 76 11.89 -6.27 -11.37
N TYR A 77 11.18 -7.34 -10.99
CA TYR A 77 11.34 -8.65 -11.61
C TYR A 77 10.98 -8.63 -13.11
N LEU A 78 9.86 -7.98 -13.47
CA LEU A 78 9.43 -7.84 -14.87
C LEU A 78 10.42 -7.02 -15.68
N GLU A 79 10.98 -5.97 -15.12
CA GLU A 79 12.01 -5.14 -15.75
C GLU A 79 13.24 -5.96 -16.13
N TYR A 80 13.78 -6.74 -15.18
CA TYR A 80 14.95 -7.60 -15.44
C TYR A 80 14.67 -8.72 -16.44
N LEU A 81 13.44 -9.28 -16.44
CA LEU A 81 13.04 -10.23 -17.46
C LEU A 81 12.99 -9.60 -18.85
N ARG A 82 12.54 -8.34 -18.97
CA ARG A 82 12.55 -7.59 -20.26
C ARG A 82 13.96 -7.34 -20.77
N MET A 83 14.93 -7.21 -19.87
CA MET A 83 16.36 -7.11 -20.21
C MET A 83 16.98 -8.44 -20.63
N GLY A 84 16.22 -9.53 -20.60
CA GLY A 84 16.69 -10.86 -21.01
C GLY A 84 17.45 -11.62 -19.93
N ILE A 85 17.40 -11.17 -18.68
CA ILE A 85 18.03 -11.86 -17.54
C ILE A 85 17.24 -13.13 -17.20
N ASN A 86 17.98 -14.19 -16.78
CA ASN A 86 17.36 -15.45 -16.38
C ASN A 86 16.40 -15.26 -15.19
N ARG A 87 15.26 -15.96 -15.17
CA ARG A 87 14.17 -15.84 -14.16
C ARG A 87 14.67 -15.85 -12.71
N ARG A 88 15.55 -16.80 -12.37
CA ARG A 88 16.08 -16.91 -11.01
C ARG A 88 16.98 -15.72 -10.64
N GLU A 89 17.82 -15.31 -11.58
CA GLU A 89 18.68 -14.15 -11.38
C GLU A 89 17.89 -12.85 -11.31
N ALA A 90 16.90 -12.66 -12.20
CA ALA A 90 16.01 -11.52 -12.18
C ALA A 90 15.28 -11.39 -10.82
N ALA A 91 14.80 -12.50 -10.26
CA ALA A 91 14.14 -12.50 -8.96
C ALA A 91 15.09 -12.11 -7.81
N ILE A 92 16.33 -12.62 -7.83
CA ILE A 92 17.33 -12.31 -6.80
C ILE A 92 17.79 -10.86 -6.91
N ILE A 93 18.03 -10.37 -8.12
CA ILE A 93 18.51 -9.00 -8.36
C ILE A 93 17.44 -8.01 -7.96
N SER A 94 16.18 -8.24 -8.33
CA SER A 94 15.07 -7.34 -7.96
C SER A 94 14.95 -7.17 -6.46
N VAL A 95 14.99 -8.27 -5.69
CA VAL A 95 14.94 -8.18 -4.22
C VAL A 95 16.15 -7.45 -3.66
N LYS A 96 17.36 -7.80 -4.10
CA LYS A 96 18.59 -7.16 -3.60
C LYS A 96 18.59 -5.65 -3.83
N GLN A 97 18.08 -5.20 -4.97
CA GLN A 97 18.03 -3.79 -5.32
C GLN A 97 16.99 -3.02 -4.50
N TYR A 98 15.79 -3.59 -4.34
CA TYR A 98 14.67 -2.88 -3.72
C TYR A 98 14.51 -3.15 -2.22
N PHE A 99 15.20 -4.14 -1.65
CA PHE A 99 15.06 -4.49 -0.23
C PHE A 99 15.37 -3.32 0.70
N MET A 100 16.50 -2.63 0.48
CA MET A 100 16.91 -1.51 1.34
C MET A 100 15.97 -0.31 1.25
N PRO A 101 15.56 0.17 0.06
CA PRO A 101 14.50 1.18 -0.06
C PRO A 101 13.19 0.79 0.60
N MET A 102 12.72 -0.44 0.43
CA MET A 102 11.49 -0.92 1.05
C MET A 102 11.59 -0.98 2.58
N LEU A 103 12.72 -1.47 3.10
CA LEU A 103 12.99 -1.50 4.55
C LEU A 103 12.96 -0.08 5.14
N LEU A 104 13.65 0.87 4.52
CA LEU A 104 13.68 2.27 4.96
C LEU A 104 12.29 2.89 4.92
N ALA A 105 11.53 2.69 3.83
CA ALA A 105 10.16 3.18 3.71
C ALA A 105 9.27 2.60 4.81
N THR A 106 9.35 1.29 5.06
CA THR A 106 8.59 0.61 6.12
C THR A 106 8.93 1.19 7.50
N VAL A 107 10.21 1.39 7.80
CA VAL A 107 10.65 1.98 9.08
C VAL A 107 10.15 3.42 9.21
N CYS A 108 10.22 4.23 8.15
CA CYS A 108 9.70 5.60 8.16
C CYS A 108 8.19 5.64 8.42
N ILE A 109 7.43 4.77 7.77
CA ILE A 109 5.98 4.69 8.00
C ILE A 109 5.69 4.30 9.45
N CYS A 110 6.36 3.27 9.97
CA CYS A 110 6.22 2.88 11.38
C CYS A 110 6.54 4.04 12.31
N ALA A 111 7.64 4.78 12.07
CA ALA A 111 8.07 5.90 12.89
C ALA A 111 7.02 7.04 12.97
N ILE A 112 6.26 7.26 11.88
CA ILE A 112 5.19 8.28 11.85
C ILE A 112 4.04 7.94 12.79
N PHE A 113 3.73 6.65 12.97
CA PHE A 113 2.63 6.21 13.84
C PHE A 113 2.99 6.14 15.33
N PHE A 114 4.29 6.00 15.67
CA PHE A 114 4.72 5.90 17.07
C PHE A 114 4.36 7.09 17.96
N PRO A 115 4.42 8.37 17.52
CA PRO A 115 4.04 9.51 18.35
C PRO A 115 2.61 9.44 18.90
N ILE A 116 1.71 8.74 18.23
CA ILE A 116 0.32 8.55 18.68
C ILE A 116 0.28 7.88 20.07
N LEU A 117 1.21 6.95 20.35
CA LEU A 117 1.30 6.27 21.65
C LEU A 117 1.61 7.22 22.82
N PHE A 118 2.30 8.32 22.55
CA PHE A 118 2.73 9.27 23.58
C PHE A 118 1.80 10.47 23.72
N THR A 119 1.02 10.78 22.67
CA THR A 119 0.16 11.97 22.64
C THR A 119 -1.25 11.69 23.12
N MET A 120 -1.74 10.46 22.99
CA MET A 120 -3.09 10.10 23.42
C MET A 120 -3.08 9.48 24.80
N THR A 121 -3.74 10.14 25.76
CA THR A 121 -3.91 9.71 27.14
C THR A 121 -5.40 9.55 27.48
N GLY A 122 -5.72 8.77 28.52
CA GLY A 122 -7.09 8.49 28.95
C GLY A 122 -7.78 7.38 28.13
N GLU A 123 -9.11 7.27 28.25
CA GLU A 123 -9.90 6.21 27.61
C GLU A 123 -9.70 6.09 26.10
N ALA A 124 -9.55 7.23 25.40
CA ALA A 124 -9.24 7.25 23.98
C ALA A 124 -7.84 6.68 23.70
N GLY A 125 -6.86 6.94 24.56
CA GLY A 125 -5.51 6.39 24.45
C GLY A 125 -5.50 4.87 24.62
N ASP A 126 -6.27 4.32 25.54
CA ASP A 126 -6.36 2.88 25.77
C ASP A 126 -6.93 2.10 24.59
N VAL A 127 -7.79 2.73 23.81
CA VAL A 127 -8.36 2.14 22.60
C VAL A 127 -7.39 2.24 21.42
N VAL A 128 -6.69 3.38 21.27
CA VAL A 128 -5.81 3.67 20.11
C VAL A 128 -4.42 3.06 20.28
N LYS A 129 -3.99 2.69 21.50
CA LYS A 129 -2.65 2.13 21.74
C LYS A 129 -2.27 0.90 20.90
N TYR A 130 -3.25 0.14 20.44
CA TYR A 130 -3.01 -1.04 19.59
C TYR A 130 -2.86 -0.70 18.10
N PHE A 131 -3.16 0.54 17.68
CA PHE A 131 -3.09 0.97 16.29
C PHE A 131 -1.66 0.95 15.73
N PRO A 132 -0.66 1.63 16.33
CA PRO A 132 0.71 1.62 15.81
C PRO A 132 1.39 0.24 15.82
N PRO A 133 1.29 -0.59 16.88
CA PRO A 133 1.89 -1.92 16.85
C PRO A 133 1.24 -2.83 15.80
N THR A 134 -0.07 -2.75 15.58
CA THR A 134 -0.74 -3.52 14.52
C THR A 134 -0.20 -3.16 13.15
N ILE A 135 -0.09 -1.87 12.82
CA ILE A 135 0.48 -1.39 11.56
C ILE A 135 1.93 -1.88 11.41
N THR A 136 2.73 -1.75 12.45
CA THR A 136 4.13 -2.16 12.42
C THR A 136 4.29 -3.65 12.14
N ILE A 137 3.52 -4.50 12.81
CA ILE A 137 3.54 -5.95 12.58
C ILE A 137 3.17 -6.28 11.14
N CYS A 138 2.07 -5.70 10.65
CA CYS A 138 1.60 -5.96 9.30
C CYS A 138 2.61 -5.53 8.24
N LEU A 139 3.22 -4.36 8.38
CA LEU A 139 4.21 -3.86 7.43
C LEU A 139 5.51 -4.67 7.48
N MET A 140 5.97 -5.10 8.66
CA MET A 140 7.15 -5.95 8.78
C MET A 140 6.90 -7.33 8.17
N VAL A 141 5.73 -7.92 8.39
CA VAL A 141 5.33 -9.18 7.75
C VAL A 141 5.28 -9.02 6.23
N SER A 142 4.67 -7.94 5.74
CA SER A 142 4.63 -7.64 4.31
C SER A 142 6.03 -7.55 3.70
N LEU A 143 6.96 -6.88 4.36
CA LEU A 143 8.35 -6.78 3.92
C LEU A 143 9.00 -8.17 3.82
N VAL A 144 8.80 -9.04 4.83
CA VAL A 144 9.34 -10.40 4.82
C VAL A 144 8.71 -11.23 3.69
N VAL A 145 7.40 -11.14 3.51
CA VAL A 145 6.69 -11.82 2.42
C VAL A 145 7.18 -11.32 1.07
N ALA A 146 7.38 -10.00 0.90
CA ALA A 146 7.89 -9.39 -0.31
C ALA A 146 9.33 -9.84 -0.62
N ALA A 147 10.18 -10.00 0.39
CA ALA A 147 11.57 -10.40 0.20
C ALA A 147 11.76 -11.89 -0.10
N PHE A 148 10.93 -12.78 0.46
CA PHE A 148 11.14 -14.22 0.37
C PHE A 148 10.10 -14.94 -0.47
N ILE A 149 8.83 -14.62 -0.31
CA ILE A 149 7.73 -15.36 -0.95
C ILE A 149 7.46 -14.86 -2.37
N ILE A 150 7.44 -13.53 -2.57
CA ILE A 150 7.17 -12.96 -3.89
C ILE A 150 8.18 -13.38 -4.95
N PRO A 151 9.51 -13.37 -4.72
CA PRO A 151 10.46 -13.85 -5.72
C PRO A 151 10.23 -15.31 -6.12
N ALA A 152 9.89 -16.16 -5.15
CA ALA A 152 9.59 -17.57 -5.41
C ALA A 152 8.32 -17.73 -6.27
N LEU A 153 7.26 -16.95 -5.95
CA LEU A 153 6.02 -16.94 -6.72
C LEU A 153 6.23 -16.38 -8.13
N ASN A 154 7.03 -15.31 -8.27
CA ASN A 154 7.34 -14.70 -9.56
C ASN A 154 8.00 -15.70 -10.51
N VAL A 155 9.02 -16.43 -10.02
CA VAL A 155 9.71 -17.47 -10.83
C VAL A 155 8.77 -18.58 -11.25
N HIS A 156 7.78 -18.93 -10.41
CA HIS A 156 6.84 -20.00 -10.68
C HIS A 156 5.70 -19.58 -11.63
N PHE A 157 5.09 -18.43 -11.38
CA PHE A 157 3.89 -17.98 -12.10
C PHE A 157 4.22 -17.15 -13.34
N ILE A 158 5.28 -16.36 -13.33
CA ILE A 158 5.64 -15.44 -14.41
C ILE A 158 6.77 -16.08 -15.24
N LYS A 159 6.41 -16.91 -16.19
CA LYS A 159 7.39 -17.67 -17.02
C LYS A 159 7.94 -16.87 -18.20
N GLU A 160 7.16 -15.97 -18.76
CA GLU A 160 7.52 -15.15 -19.93
C GLU A 160 6.96 -13.75 -19.75
N VAL A 161 7.74 -12.76 -20.17
CA VAL A 161 7.18 -11.43 -20.37
C VAL A 161 6.24 -11.54 -21.56
N GLU A 162 4.96 -11.25 -21.34
CA GLU A 162 4.03 -11.07 -22.44
C GLU A 162 4.65 -10.05 -23.39
N LYS A 163 5.05 -10.50 -24.60
CA LYS A 163 5.45 -9.58 -25.65
C LYS A 163 4.27 -8.63 -25.83
N LYS A 164 4.49 -7.36 -25.50
CA LYS A 164 3.50 -6.31 -25.72
C LYS A 164 3.06 -6.48 -27.15
N ASP A 165 1.83 -6.95 -27.37
CA ASP A 165 1.23 -6.97 -28.70
C ASP A 165 1.22 -5.54 -29.19
N VAL A 166 2.09 -5.26 -30.18
CA VAL A 166 2.32 -3.92 -30.76
C VAL A 166 1.05 -3.31 -31.39
N GLY A 167 -0.08 -4.05 -31.29
CA GLY A 167 -1.34 -3.67 -31.93
C GLY A 167 -2.51 -3.30 -31.03
N LYS A 168 -2.49 -3.60 -29.73
CA LYS A 168 -3.59 -3.23 -28.83
C LYS A 168 -3.17 -2.11 -27.88
N ARG A 169 -3.61 -0.90 -28.15
CA ARG A 169 -3.52 0.26 -27.24
C ARG A 169 -4.34 -0.04 -26.00
N ASN A 170 -3.67 -0.43 -24.92
CA ASN A 170 -4.29 -0.62 -23.62
C ASN A 170 -4.58 0.74 -22.96
N ILE A 171 -5.51 0.76 -22.00
CA ILE A 171 -5.83 1.95 -21.18
C ILE A 171 -4.55 2.52 -20.53
N THR A 172 -3.64 1.64 -20.13
CA THR A 172 -2.33 1.97 -19.55
C THR A 172 -1.45 2.77 -20.52
N ASP A 173 -1.45 2.45 -21.83
CA ASP A 173 -0.67 3.17 -22.84
C ASP A 173 -1.20 4.60 -23.06
N ARG A 174 -2.53 4.79 -22.97
CA ARG A 174 -3.13 6.14 -23.00
C ARG A 174 -2.78 6.97 -21.79
N ALA A 175 -2.82 6.35 -20.60
CA ALA A 175 -2.44 7.04 -19.36
C ALA A 175 -0.95 7.45 -19.41
N GLN A 176 -0.09 6.59 -19.96
CA GLN A 176 1.32 6.87 -20.13
C GLN A 176 1.57 7.99 -21.16
N ASP A 177 0.85 8.01 -22.28
CA ASP A 177 0.92 9.10 -23.26
C ASP A 177 0.54 10.47 -22.62
N ILE A 178 -0.53 10.50 -21.81
CA ILE A 178 -0.97 11.71 -21.09
C ILE A 178 0.11 12.15 -20.09
N TYR A 179 0.66 11.19 -19.33
CA TYR A 179 1.73 11.45 -18.37
C TYR A 179 2.99 12.01 -19.05
N ASP A 180 3.40 11.43 -20.18
CA ASP A 180 4.57 11.87 -20.94
C ASP A 180 4.40 13.28 -21.50
N VAL A 181 3.19 13.63 -21.96
CA VAL A 181 2.86 14.99 -22.39
C VAL A 181 2.91 15.96 -21.21
N ALA A 182 2.30 15.60 -20.07
CA ALA A 182 2.33 16.42 -18.87
C ALA A 182 3.77 16.63 -18.35
N LEU A 183 4.56 15.55 -18.35
CA LEU A 183 5.97 15.61 -17.94
C LEU A 183 6.81 16.52 -18.85
N LYS A 184 6.68 16.37 -20.16
CA LYS A 184 7.35 17.24 -21.14
C LYS A 184 6.95 18.69 -20.97
N TRP A 185 5.68 18.98 -20.70
CA TRP A 185 5.20 20.34 -20.43
C TRP A 185 5.80 20.91 -19.14
N THR A 186 5.83 20.11 -18.05
CA THR A 186 6.45 20.47 -16.77
C THR A 186 7.93 20.82 -16.92
N PHE A 187 8.69 20.00 -17.64
CA PHE A 187 10.12 20.29 -17.89
C PHE A 187 10.34 21.48 -18.83
N ARG A 188 9.39 21.76 -19.71
CA ARG A 188 9.47 22.93 -20.58
C ARG A 188 9.19 24.24 -19.85
N HIS A 189 8.38 24.20 -18.78
CA HIS A 189 7.97 25.37 -18.00
C HIS A 189 8.19 25.19 -16.49
N PRO A 190 9.44 25.00 -16.02
CA PRO A 190 9.71 24.67 -14.62
C PRO A 190 9.23 25.75 -13.64
N TYR A 191 9.37 27.03 -14.01
CA TYR A 191 8.93 28.15 -13.16
C TYR A 191 7.39 28.21 -13.01
N MET A 192 6.64 27.91 -14.07
CA MET A 192 5.16 27.85 -14.00
C MET A 192 4.70 26.70 -13.12
N THR A 193 5.38 25.56 -13.18
CA THR A 193 5.04 24.39 -12.36
C THR A 193 5.32 24.66 -10.89
N ILE A 194 6.47 25.23 -10.54
CA ILE A 194 6.81 25.62 -9.17
C ILE A 194 5.82 26.67 -8.65
N PHE A 195 5.54 27.71 -9.44
CA PHE A 195 4.58 28.74 -9.05
C PHE A 195 3.18 28.16 -8.85
N GLY A 196 2.70 27.30 -9.75
CA GLY A 196 1.41 26.63 -9.65
C GLY A 196 1.31 25.74 -8.40
N SER A 197 2.38 25.02 -8.05
CA SER A 197 2.41 24.20 -6.84
C SER A 197 2.36 25.05 -5.56
N ILE A 198 3.07 26.18 -5.52
CA ILE A 198 3.04 27.12 -4.39
C ILE A 198 1.62 27.72 -4.24
N VAL A 199 1.02 28.16 -5.34
CA VAL A 199 -0.36 28.72 -5.32
C VAL A 199 -1.34 27.69 -4.81
N LEU A 200 -1.22 26.43 -5.23
CA LEU A 200 -2.09 25.34 -4.77
C LEU A 200 -1.95 25.11 -3.26
N VAL A 201 -0.73 25.08 -2.73
CA VAL A 201 -0.47 24.95 -1.29
C VAL A 201 -1.06 26.13 -0.50
N VAL A 202 -0.89 27.35 -0.99
CA VAL A 202 -1.45 28.55 -0.36
C VAL A 202 -2.98 28.51 -0.36
N LEU A 203 -3.62 28.17 -1.48
CA LEU A 203 -5.06 28.03 -1.56
C LEU A 203 -5.59 26.96 -0.59
N THR A 204 -4.93 25.81 -0.53
CA THR A 204 -5.31 24.73 0.40
C THR A 204 -5.17 25.20 1.86
N SER A 205 -4.11 25.96 2.17
CA SER A 205 -3.89 26.53 3.51
C SER A 205 -4.98 27.51 3.92
N PHE A 206 -5.56 28.27 2.98
CA PHE A 206 -6.70 29.16 3.26
C PHE A 206 -8.02 28.39 3.49
N ILE A 207 -8.18 27.24 2.86
CA ILE A 207 -9.38 26.40 3.03
C ILE A 207 -9.32 25.61 4.36
N PHE A 208 -8.11 25.27 4.84
CA PHE A 208 -7.94 24.47 6.04
C PHE A 208 -8.65 25.01 7.31
N PRO A 209 -8.64 26.33 7.62
CA PRO A 209 -9.35 26.86 8.78
C PRO A 209 -10.89 26.77 8.68
N THR A 210 -11.44 26.60 7.49
CA THR A 210 -12.89 26.49 7.29
C THR A 210 -13.42 25.08 7.57
N LEU A 211 -12.53 24.09 7.67
CA LEU A 211 -12.89 22.70 7.99
C LEU A 211 -13.26 22.61 9.48
N LYS A 212 -14.50 22.21 9.76
CA LYS A 212 -14.92 21.88 11.14
C LYS A 212 -14.25 20.58 11.57
N ILE A 213 -13.15 20.68 12.32
CA ILE A 213 -12.45 19.52 12.88
C ILE A 213 -13.32 18.96 14.02
N ARG A 214 -13.99 17.84 13.79
CA ARG A 214 -14.67 17.06 14.81
C ARG A 214 -13.89 15.76 15.02
N GLN A 215 -13.42 15.54 16.25
CA GLN A 215 -12.61 14.36 16.58
C GLN A 215 -13.42 13.07 16.62
N PHE A 216 -14.70 13.14 16.95
CA PHE A 216 -15.60 11.97 16.95
C PHE A 216 -16.94 12.33 16.33
N PRO A 217 -17.53 11.49 15.46
CA PRO A 217 -18.92 11.61 15.08
C PRO A 217 -19.78 11.36 16.33
N PHE A 218 -20.87 12.14 16.47
CA PHE A 218 -21.85 11.83 17.49
C PHE A 218 -22.37 10.41 17.23
N ALA A 219 -22.10 9.48 18.14
CA ALA A 219 -22.83 8.24 18.17
C ALA A 219 -24.22 8.59 18.67
N ASP A 220 -25.21 8.60 17.78
CA ASP A 220 -26.62 8.55 18.14
C ASP A 220 -26.88 7.16 18.77
N ARG A 221 -26.33 6.97 19.96
CA ARG A 221 -26.81 5.89 20.82
C ARG A 221 -28.05 6.43 21.47
N ASN A 222 -29.20 5.89 21.09
CA ASN A 222 -30.40 5.92 21.90
C ASN A 222 -30.07 5.25 23.24
N GLN A 223 -29.48 6.01 24.15
CA GLN A 223 -29.36 5.59 25.54
C GLN A 223 -30.76 5.78 26.13
N PHE A 224 -31.52 4.72 26.13
CA PHE A 224 -32.68 4.64 27.02
C PHE A 224 -32.10 4.67 28.44
N ALA A 225 -32.17 5.84 29.08
CA ALA A 225 -32.03 5.95 30.51
C ALA A 225 -33.20 5.24 31.18
N CYS A 226 -32.95 4.09 31.84
CA CYS A 226 -33.81 3.53 32.84
C CYS A 226 -33.42 4.09 34.20
#